data_235bacd7baa2f830de61f991fa1c4d66
#
_entry.id   235bacd7baa2f830de61f991fa1c4d66
#
_cell.length_a   1.000
_cell.length_b   1.000
_cell.length_c   1.000
_cell.angle_alpha   90.00
_cell.angle_beta   90.00
_cell.angle_gamma   90.00
#
_symmetry.space_group_name_H-M   'P 1'
#
loop_
_entity.id
_entity.type
_entity.pdbx_description
1 polymer ?
#
loop_
_entity_poly.entity_id
_entity_poly.type
_entity_poly.pdbx_seq_one_letter_code
_entity_poly.pdbx_strand_id
1 'polypeptide(L)'
;MKIRIKIKLILASTLLSSSVLASGELHLDHANTNISDTASLQNGAKLFMNYCSGCHAISFMRYNRIAQDLNLSDSLVAQHLMFAGEKPGETITTAMPEEGAAKWFGGTPPDLSLVARAKGTDWVYTYLRGFYKDDSKVFGVNNK
;
A
#
# COMPACT_ATOMS: atom_id res chain seq x y z
N MET A 1 -6.33 -50.96 34.64
CA MET A 1 -6.30 -49.53 35.04
C MET A 1 -5.53 -48.63 34.08
N LYS A 2 -4.53 -49.10 33.33
CA LYS A 2 -3.72 -48.29 32.40
C LYS A 2 -4.41 -47.86 31.07
N ILE A 3 -5.41 -48.65 30.59
CA ILE A 3 -6.12 -48.37 29.32
C ILE A 3 -7.12 -47.22 29.46
N ARG A 4 -7.79 -47.08 30.59
CA ARG A 4 -8.77 -45.98 30.84
C ARG A 4 -8.14 -44.60 30.91
N ILE A 5 -6.87 -44.48 31.31
CA ILE A 5 -6.13 -43.23 31.40
C ILE A 5 -5.71 -42.78 29.98
N LYS A 6 -5.32 -43.71 29.10
CA LYS A 6 -4.93 -43.38 27.72
C LYS A 6 -6.10 -42.86 26.87
N ILE A 7 -7.31 -43.42 27.09
CA ILE A 7 -8.53 -42.98 26.39
C ILE A 7 -8.93 -41.56 26.84
N LYS A 8 -8.79 -41.23 28.12
CA LYS A 8 -9.08 -39.86 28.62
C LYS A 8 -8.10 -38.82 28.11
N LEU A 9 -6.82 -39.15 27.90
CA LEU A 9 -5.83 -38.25 27.32
C LEU A 9 -6.08 -38.00 25.81
N ILE A 10 -6.53 -39.02 25.08
CA ILE A 10 -6.85 -38.87 23.65
C ILE A 10 -8.12 -38.04 23.45
N LEU A 11 -9.14 -38.18 24.30
CA LEU A 11 -10.32 -37.32 24.23
C LEU A 11 -10.04 -35.85 24.61
N ALA A 12 -9.07 -35.56 25.50
CA ALA A 12 -8.70 -34.22 25.89
C ALA A 12 -7.91 -33.48 24.79
N SER A 13 -7.15 -34.21 23.95
CA SER A 13 -6.37 -33.61 22.86
C SER A 13 -7.21 -33.21 21.62
N THR A 14 -8.39 -33.81 21.45
CA THR A 14 -9.29 -33.47 20.32
C THR A 14 -10.15 -32.23 20.57
N LEU A 15 -10.23 -31.75 21.82
CA LEU A 15 -11.01 -30.56 22.16
C LEU A 15 -10.21 -29.22 22.05
N LEU A 16 -8.89 -29.29 21.82
CA LEU A 16 -8.06 -28.06 21.67
C LEU A 16 -7.85 -27.60 20.22
N SER A 17 -8.44 -28.26 19.22
CA SER A 17 -8.17 -27.99 17.80
C SER A 17 -9.20 -27.08 17.12
N SER A 18 -10.12 -26.45 17.84
CA SER A 18 -11.27 -25.73 17.23
C SER A 18 -11.27 -24.22 17.42
N SER A 19 -10.11 -23.57 17.62
CA SER A 19 -10.08 -22.12 17.81
C SER A 19 -9.19 -21.35 16.83
N VAL A 20 -9.11 -21.76 15.57
CA VAL A 20 -8.41 -20.99 14.53
C VAL A 20 -9.30 -20.84 13.29
N LEU A 21 -10.43 -20.15 13.41
CA LEU A 21 -11.19 -19.62 12.26
C LEU A 21 -12.00 -18.41 12.72
N ALA A 22 -11.32 -17.33 13.10
CA ALA A 22 -11.95 -16.02 13.28
C ALA A 22 -11.01 -14.92 12.78
N SER A 23 -10.39 -15.08 11.62
CA SER A 23 -10.01 -13.94 10.80
C SER A 23 -11.25 -13.62 9.95
N GLY A 24 -12.06 -12.66 10.37
CA GLY A 24 -13.09 -12.12 9.50
C GLY A 24 -12.44 -11.79 8.17
N GLU A 25 -12.89 -12.43 7.10
CA GLU A 25 -12.40 -12.16 5.75
C GLU A 25 -12.70 -10.69 5.45
N LEU A 26 -11.63 -9.89 5.34
CA LEU A 26 -11.78 -8.48 5.01
C LEU A 26 -12.39 -8.40 3.60
N HIS A 27 -13.63 -7.91 3.51
CA HIS A 27 -14.27 -7.69 2.21
C HIS A 27 -13.53 -6.59 1.46
N LEU A 28 -12.93 -6.92 0.33
CA LEU A 28 -12.21 -5.98 -0.52
C LEU A 28 -13.07 -5.57 -1.72
N ASP A 29 -13.10 -4.27 -2.00
CA ASP A 29 -13.67 -3.73 -3.23
C ASP A 29 -12.76 -4.06 -4.42
N HIS A 30 -13.33 -4.42 -5.56
CA HIS A 30 -12.55 -4.69 -6.77
C HIS A 30 -12.05 -3.40 -7.41
N ALA A 31 -10.74 -3.28 -7.58
CA ALA A 31 -10.10 -2.14 -8.23
C ALA A 31 -10.31 -2.12 -9.75
N ASN A 32 -10.69 -3.26 -10.36
CA ASN A 32 -10.90 -3.44 -11.80
C ASN A 32 -9.71 -2.92 -12.64
N THR A 33 -8.49 -3.18 -12.18
CA THR A 33 -7.27 -2.71 -12.85
C THR A 33 -7.10 -3.35 -14.22
N ASN A 34 -6.77 -2.53 -15.22
CA ASN A 34 -6.42 -2.97 -16.56
C ASN A 34 -5.05 -2.42 -16.95
N ILE A 35 -4.04 -3.29 -16.96
CA ILE A 35 -2.65 -2.92 -17.31
C ILE A 35 -2.47 -2.56 -18.79
N SER A 36 -3.45 -2.83 -19.64
CA SER A 36 -3.43 -2.46 -21.07
C SER A 36 -4.10 -1.11 -21.33
N ASP A 37 -4.77 -0.52 -20.35
CA ASP A 37 -5.36 0.82 -20.44
C ASP A 37 -4.31 1.88 -20.10
N THR A 38 -3.48 2.22 -21.08
CA THR A 38 -2.40 3.19 -20.92
C THR A 38 -2.91 4.56 -20.47
N ALA A 39 -4.08 5.00 -20.94
CA ALA A 39 -4.63 6.30 -20.53
C ALA A 39 -4.98 6.32 -19.03
N SER A 40 -5.61 5.27 -18.53
CA SER A 40 -5.89 5.11 -17.11
C SER A 40 -4.61 5.05 -16.27
N LEU A 41 -3.58 4.33 -16.74
CA LEU A 41 -2.29 4.24 -16.06
C LEU A 41 -1.55 5.58 -16.04
N GLN A 42 -1.56 6.35 -17.12
CA GLN A 42 -1.00 7.71 -17.18
C GLN A 42 -1.69 8.64 -16.18
N ASN A 43 -3.03 8.58 -16.10
CA ASN A 43 -3.78 9.34 -15.11
C ASN A 43 -3.45 8.89 -13.68
N GLY A 44 -3.29 7.60 -13.44
CA GLY A 44 -2.85 7.05 -12.16
C GLY A 44 -1.46 7.57 -11.74
N ALA A 45 -0.50 7.59 -12.66
CA ALA A 45 0.83 8.15 -12.42
C ALA A 45 0.75 9.65 -12.08
N LYS A 46 -0.05 10.42 -12.83
CA LYS A 46 -0.31 11.84 -12.53
C LYS A 46 -0.89 12.02 -11.13
N LEU A 47 -1.90 11.24 -10.75
CA LEU A 47 -2.51 11.31 -9.42
C LEU A 47 -1.51 10.96 -8.32
N PHE A 48 -0.71 9.91 -8.50
CA PHE A 48 0.33 9.55 -7.54
C PHE A 48 1.33 10.68 -7.34
N MET A 49 1.87 11.23 -8.43
CA MET A 49 2.86 12.31 -8.35
C MET A 49 2.32 13.58 -7.71
N ASN A 50 1.05 13.92 -7.94
CA ASN A 50 0.46 15.15 -7.40
C ASN A 50 -0.05 15.02 -5.96
N TYR A 51 -0.47 13.83 -5.52
CA TYR A 51 -1.15 13.66 -4.24
C TYR A 51 -0.42 12.76 -3.24
N CYS A 52 0.46 11.88 -3.71
CA CYS A 52 1.10 10.87 -2.85
C CYS A 52 2.62 11.09 -2.72
N SER A 53 3.32 11.45 -3.79
CA SER A 53 4.78 11.51 -3.84
C SER A 53 5.39 12.60 -2.95
N GLY A 54 4.61 13.58 -2.52
CA GLY A 54 5.05 14.57 -1.53
C GLY A 54 5.40 13.94 -0.16
N CYS A 55 4.79 12.80 0.14
CA CYS A 55 4.99 12.07 1.41
C CYS A 55 5.54 10.65 1.20
N HIS A 56 5.20 9.99 0.10
CA HIS A 56 5.54 8.60 -0.16
C HIS A 56 6.52 8.46 -1.33
N ALA A 57 7.61 7.77 -1.10
CA ALA A 57 8.52 7.34 -2.16
C ALA A 57 8.01 6.07 -2.85
N ILE A 58 8.46 5.84 -4.08
CA ILE A 58 8.48 4.56 -4.79
C ILE A 58 9.90 4.33 -5.31
N SER A 59 10.84 4.14 -4.39
CA SER A 59 12.29 4.16 -4.67
C SER A 59 12.78 3.03 -5.58
N PHE A 60 11.96 2.01 -5.84
CA PHE A 60 12.26 0.94 -6.78
C PHE A 60 11.83 1.27 -8.22
N MET A 61 11.18 2.43 -8.43
CA MET A 61 10.80 2.94 -9.73
C MET A 61 11.69 4.14 -10.12
N ARG A 62 12.05 4.22 -11.40
CA ARG A 62 12.75 5.37 -11.98
C ARG A 62 11.81 6.16 -12.88
N TYR A 63 12.05 7.46 -13.01
CA TYR A 63 11.22 8.32 -13.87
C TYR A 63 11.25 7.88 -15.35
N ASN A 64 12.42 7.54 -15.89
CA ASN A 64 12.54 7.04 -17.26
C ASN A 64 11.83 5.69 -17.46
N ARG A 65 11.67 4.88 -16.42
CA ARG A 65 10.90 3.65 -16.49
C ARG A 65 9.39 3.94 -16.60
N ILE A 66 8.89 4.96 -15.89
CA ILE A 66 7.50 5.43 -16.07
C ILE A 66 7.29 5.93 -17.50
N ALA A 67 8.25 6.69 -18.05
CA ALA A 67 8.19 7.15 -19.43
C ALA A 67 8.01 5.97 -20.42
N GLN A 68 8.85 4.95 -20.30
CA GLN A 68 8.79 3.75 -21.16
C GLN A 68 7.48 2.97 -20.99
N ASP A 69 7.12 2.64 -19.75
CA ASP A 69 5.95 1.77 -19.47
C ASP A 69 4.62 2.45 -19.82
N LEU A 70 4.56 3.77 -19.74
CA LEU A 70 3.36 4.55 -20.02
C LEU A 70 3.36 5.22 -21.40
N ASN A 71 4.34 4.90 -22.25
CA ASN A 71 4.48 5.49 -23.58
C ASN A 71 4.46 7.03 -23.56
N LEU A 72 5.21 7.62 -22.62
CA LEU A 72 5.44 9.05 -22.47
C LEU A 72 6.86 9.42 -22.93
N SER A 73 7.05 10.64 -23.39
CA SER A 73 8.42 11.14 -23.62
C SER A 73 9.09 11.50 -22.29
N ASP A 74 10.42 11.37 -22.22
CA ASP A 74 11.19 11.80 -21.05
C ASP A 74 10.96 13.29 -20.74
N SER A 75 10.74 14.12 -21.76
CA SER A 75 10.43 15.53 -21.56
C SER A 75 9.08 15.78 -20.89
N LEU A 76 8.04 15.00 -21.23
CA LEU A 76 6.75 15.08 -20.54
C LEU A 76 6.85 14.64 -19.09
N VAL A 77 7.58 13.55 -18.83
CA VAL A 77 7.82 13.08 -17.46
C VAL A 77 8.60 14.12 -16.66
N ALA A 78 9.66 14.68 -17.23
CA ALA A 78 10.46 15.72 -16.59
C ALA A 78 9.64 16.98 -16.25
N GLN A 79 8.76 17.42 -17.15
CA GLN A 79 7.95 18.64 -16.95
C GLN A 79 6.78 18.45 -15.99
N HIS A 80 6.19 17.24 -15.93
CA HIS A 80 4.89 17.06 -15.29
C HIS A 80 4.85 16.03 -14.17
N LEU A 81 5.89 15.18 -14.03
CA LEU A 81 5.90 14.09 -13.05
C LEU A 81 7.17 14.09 -12.17
N MET A 82 8.20 14.89 -12.47
CA MET A 82 9.42 14.95 -11.68
C MET A 82 9.41 16.13 -10.73
N PHE A 83 8.85 15.94 -9.53
CA PHE A 83 8.80 17.01 -8.53
C PHE A 83 9.95 16.98 -7.52
N ALA A 84 10.60 15.83 -7.34
CA ALA A 84 11.69 15.63 -6.39
C ALA A 84 12.99 15.12 -7.04
N GLY A 85 13.04 14.97 -8.37
CA GLY A 85 14.21 14.50 -9.11
C GLY A 85 14.71 15.56 -10.10
N GLU A 86 15.98 15.44 -10.49
CA GLU A 86 16.64 16.31 -11.49
C GLU A 86 16.85 15.60 -12.84
N LYS A 87 17.02 14.26 -12.81
CA LYS A 87 17.36 13.46 -14.01
C LYS A 87 16.38 12.30 -14.18
N PRO A 88 15.97 11.98 -15.41
CA PRO A 88 15.04 10.87 -15.68
C PRO A 88 15.52 9.49 -15.18
N GLY A 89 16.82 9.29 -15.04
CA GLY A 89 17.40 8.04 -14.50
C GLY A 89 17.32 7.90 -12.99
N GLU A 90 16.90 8.93 -12.25
CA GLU A 90 16.78 8.88 -10.80
C GLU A 90 15.55 8.08 -10.36
N THR A 91 15.63 7.55 -9.14
CA THR A 91 14.49 6.88 -8.49
C THR A 91 13.53 7.91 -7.93
N ILE A 92 12.28 7.51 -7.77
CA ILE A 92 11.22 8.40 -7.29
C ILE A 92 11.23 8.40 -5.77
N THR A 93 11.82 9.44 -5.22
CA THR A 93 11.91 9.68 -3.77
C THR A 93 10.92 10.77 -3.35
N THR A 94 10.73 10.94 -2.06
CA THR A 94 9.98 12.07 -1.51
C THR A 94 10.92 13.20 -1.11
N ALA A 95 10.46 14.45 -1.23
CA ALA A 95 11.16 15.61 -0.71
C ALA A 95 10.96 15.81 0.81
N MET A 96 10.10 15.02 1.43
CA MET A 96 9.83 15.11 2.87
C MET A 96 11.02 14.61 3.68
N PRO A 97 11.63 15.44 4.55
CA PRO A 97 12.73 15.00 5.41
C PRO A 97 12.23 14.03 6.47
N GLU A 98 12.99 12.96 6.69
CA GLU A 98 12.61 11.87 7.61
C GLU A 98 12.35 12.35 9.03
N GLU A 99 13.22 13.22 9.57
CA GLU A 99 13.05 13.80 10.91
C GLU A 99 11.77 14.65 11.01
N GLY A 100 11.47 15.41 9.95
CA GLY A 100 10.23 16.19 9.85
C GLY A 100 9.00 15.29 9.82
N ALA A 101 9.03 14.24 9.01
CA ALA A 101 7.94 13.29 8.88
C ALA A 101 7.62 12.60 10.21
N ALA A 102 8.65 12.11 10.92
CA ALA A 102 8.49 11.48 12.22
C ALA A 102 7.88 12.44 13.25
N LYS A 103 8.31 13.70 13.24
CA LYS A 103 7.81 14.75 14.14
C LYS A 103 6.37 15.16 13.85
N TRP A 104 5.99 15.24 12.55
CA TRP A 104 4.67 15.72 12.14
C TRP A 104 3.61 14.62 12.19
N PHE A 105 3.99 13.37 11.89
CA PHE A 105 3.03 12.25 11.72
C PHE A 105 3.22 11.14 12.75
N GLY A 106 4.20 11.25 13.65
CA GLY A 106 4.53 10.19 14.60
C GLY A 106 5.29 9.01 13.98
N GLY A 107 5.63 9.10 12.70
CA GLY A 107 6.39 8.11 11.94
C GLY A 107 6.60 8.55 10.50
N THR A 108 7.62 8.00 9.86
CA THR A 108 7.90 8.30 8.45
C THR A 108 6.90 7.57 7.56
N PRO A 109 6.24 8.26 6.59
CA PRO A 109 5.40 7.60 5.61
C PRO A 109 6.17 6.50 4.86
N PRO A 110 5.61 5.29 4.74
CA PRO A 110 6.33 4.18 4.14
C PRO A 110 6.56 4.37 2.63
N ASP A 111 7.64 3.78 2.11
CA ASP A 111 7.86 3.60 0.68
C ASP A 111 6.80 2.64 0.12
N LEU A 112 6.13 3.03 -0.97
CA LEU A 112 5.02 2.29 -1.57
C LEU A 112 5.44 1.35 -2.71
N SER A 113 6.74 1.22 -3.00
CA SER A 113 7.27 0.42 -4.13
C SER A 113 6.70 -0.99 -4.22
N LEU A 114 6.50 -1.66 -3.08
CA LEU A 114 6.05 -3.05 -3.02
C LEU A 114 4.64 -3.23 -2.45
N VAL A 115 3.94 -2.16 -2.09
CA VAL A 115 2.65 -2.26 -1.39
C VAL A 115 1.60 -2.95 -2.25
N ALA A 116 1.43 -2.54 -3.51
CA ALA A 116 0.47 -3.16 -4.41
C ALA A 116 0.82 -4.62 -4.73
N ARG A 117 2.11 -4.97 -4.75
CA ARG A 117 2.56 -6.37 -4.94
C ARG A 117 2.33 -7.23 -3.70
N ALA A 118 2.56 -6.68 -2.51
CA ALA A 118 2.47 -7.41 -1.25
C ALA A 118 1.02 -7.57 -0.75
N LYS A 119 0.19 -6.54 -0.96
CA LYS A 119 -1.20 -6.50 -0.46
C LYS A 119 -2.25 -6.77 -1.54
N GLY A 120 -1.91 -6.56 -2.80
CA GLY A 120 -2.84 -6.59 -3.93
C GLY A 120 -3.47 -5.22 -4.23
N THR A 121 -3.91 -5.05 -5.47
CA THR A 121 -4.53 -3.80 -5.94
C THR A 121 -5.89 -3.54 -5.29
N ASP A 122 -6.69 -4.58 -5.07
CA ASP A 122 -7.99 -4.49 -4.40
C ASP A 122 -7.86 -4.02 -2.95
N TRP A 123 -6.81 -4.47 -2.26
CA TRP A 123 -6.51 -3.98 -0.91
C TRP A 123 -6.16 -2.49 -0.91
N VAL A 124 -5.27 -2.05 -1.81
CA VAL A 124 -4.90 -0.63 -1.92
C VAL A 124 -6.11 0.24 -2.24
N TYR A 125 -6.95 -0.23 -3.17
CA TYR A 125 -8.18 0.45 -3.56
C TYR A 125 -9.16 0.58 -2.39
N THR A 126 -9.41 -0.52 -1.68
CA THR A 126 -10.28 -0.55 -0.50
C THR A 126 -9.73 0.34 0.62
N TYR A 127 -8.42 0.27 0.87
CA TYR A 127 -7.74 1.09 1.88
C TYR A 127 -7.95 2.59 1.62
N LEU A 128 -7.72 3.06 0.38
CA LEU A 128 -7.87 4.47 0.03
C LEU A 128 -9.32 4.97 0.16
N ARG A 129 -10.31 4.08 0.04
CA ARG A 129 -11.73 4.39 0.20
C ARG A 129 -12.25 4.20 1.62
N GLY A 130 -11.47 3.56 2.47
CA GLY A 130 -11.84 3.23 3.84
C GLY A 130 -11.75 4.40 4.82
N PHE A 131 -11.19 5.55 4.44
CA PHE A 131 -11.02 6.70 5.33
C PHE A 131 -12.36 7.37 5.65
N TYR A 132 -12.55 7.70 6.93
CA TYR A 132 -13.72 8.40 7.43
C TYR A 132 -13.33 9.42 8.51
N LYS A 133 -14.22 10.40 8.74
CA LYS A 133 -14.03 11.40 9.79
C LYS A 133 -14.14 10.75 11.17
N ASP A 134 -13.13 10.98 12.02
CA ASP A 134 -13.11 10.48 13.40
C ASP A 134 -12.45 11.53 14.31
N ASP A 135 -13.29 12.32 14.98
CA ASP A 135 -12.84 13.42 15.85
C ASP A 135 -12.09 12.92 17.10
N SER A 136 -12.08 11.61 17.37
CA SER A 136 -11.27 11.02 18.45
C SER A 136 -9.81 10.83 18.08
N LYS A 137 -9.44 10.96 16.80
CA LYS A 137 -8.08 10.78 16.29
C LYS A 137 -7.35 12.11 16.16
N VAL A 138 -6.02 12.07 16.33
CA VAL A 138 -5.16 13.27 16.26
C VAL A 138 -5.34 14.06 14.97
N PHE A 139 -5.51 13.36 13.83
CA PHE A 139 -5.70 13.97 12.51
C PHE A 139 -7.17 14.08 12.07
N GLY A 140 -8.11 13.79 12.96
CA GLY A 140 -9.53 13.86 12.65
C GLY A 140 -10.04 12.81 11.66
N VAL A 141 -9.25 11.79 11.34
CA VAL A 141 -9.57 10.72 10.39
C VAL A 141 -9.13 9.36 10.91
N ASN A 142 -9.83 8.32 10.48
CA ASN A 142 -9.50 6.92 10.74
C ASN A 142 -9.78 6.10 9.47
N ASN A 143 -9.33 4.84 9.43
CA ASN A 143 -9.59 3.89 8.35
C ASN A 143 -10.26 2.65 8.92
N LYS A 144 -11.13 2.03 8.11
CA LYS A 144 -11.87 0.80 8.46
C LYS A 144 -10.98 -0.43 8.35
#